data_bd4b4ae1293e49bf4ff3b1e0bffb0a0b
#
_entry.id   bd4b4ae1293e49bf4ff3b1e0bffb0a0b
#
_cell.length_a   1.000
_cell.length_b   1.000
_cell.length_c   1.000
_cell.angle_alpha   90.00
_cell.angle_beta   90.00
_cell.angle_gamma   90.00
#
_symmetry.space_group_name_H-M   'P 1'
#
loop_
_entity.id
_entity.type
_entity.pdbx_description
1 polymer ?
#
loop_
_entity_poly.entity_id
_entity_poly.type
_entity_poly.pdbx_seq_one_letter_code
_entity_poly.pdbx_strand_id
1 'polypeptide(L)'
;MPTFHRYVALGDSFTEGVGDHDPTRPNGVRGWADRVAEVLGRSTDDFGYANLAIRGRKMDAILAEQVGPALAMRPDLVTVYAGGNDFLRPRISVDAVVARYGEAVERLTATGATVLLFTGFDLGFAPVFRHLRGRVATYNELVREVADVHGATIVDFWRLREYRDPRLWDVDA
;
A
#
# COMPACT_ATOMS: atom_id res chain seq x y z
N MET A 1 -20.59 -10.03 5.15
CA MET A 1 -19.21 -9.58 4.82
C MET A 1 -18.27 -10.43 5.66
N PRO A 2 -17.07 -10.78 5.19
CA PRO A 2 -16.10 -11.44 6.06
C PRO A 2 -15.76 -10.53 7.25
N THR A 3 -15.64 -11.11 8.43
CA THR A 3 -15.21 -10.40 9.64
C THR A 3 -13.70 -10.57 9.76
N PHE A 4 -12.97 -9.47 9.86
CA PHE A 4 -11.53 -9.46 10.08
C PHE A 4 -11.25 -9.12 11.56
N HIS A 5 -10.26 -9.80 12.13
CA HIS A 5 -9.85 -9.61 13.54
C HIS A 5 -8.48 -8.96 13.65
N ARG A 6 -7.61 -9.14 12.65
CA ARG A 6 -6.25 -8.58 12.66
C ARG A 6 -5.88 -8.00 11.30
N TYR A 7 -5.87 -6.69 11.25
CA TYR A 7 -5.48 -5.94 10.05
C TYR A 7 -4.07 -5.36 10.20
N VAL A 8 -3.21 -5.61 9.22
CA VAL A 8 -1.87 -5.01 9.15
C VAL A 8 -1.70 -4.30 7.81
N ALA A 9 -1.31 -3.02 7.86
CA ALA A 9 -1.03 -2.20 6.68
C ALA A 9 0.48 -2.05 6.47
N LEU A 10 0.95 -2.34 5.25
CA LEU A 10 2.33 -2.23 4.81
C LEU A 10 2.44 -1.17 3.71
N GLY A 11 3.55 -0.44 3.70
CA GLY A 11 3.79 0.53 2.65
C GLY A 11 4.77 1.64 3.01
N ASP A 12 4.57 2.77 2.34
CA ASP A 12 5.36 3.98 2.50
C ASP A 12 4.53 5.15 3.06
N SER A 13 4.90 6.40 2.73
CA SER A 13 4.25 7.62 3.21
C SER A 13 2.74 7.66 2.99
N PHE A 14 2.26 7.12 1.87
CA PHE A 14 0.82 7.12 1.55
C PHE A 14 0.03 6.24 2.51
N THR A 15 0.57 5.07 2.87
CA THR A 15 -0.06 4.17 3.85
C THR A 15 0.16 4.65 5.29
N GLU A 16 1.30 5.29 5.57
CA GLU A 16 1.57 5.91 6.87
C GLU A 16 0.55 7.01 7.20
N GLY A 17 0.03 7.71 6.18
CA GLY A 17 -0.94 8.79 6.32
C GLY A 17 -0.32 10.18 6.30
N VAL A 18 0.85 10.35 5.67
CA VAL A 18 1.50 11.66 5.52
C VAL A 18 0.56 12.62 4.78
N GLY A 19 0.35 13.81 5.34
CA GLY A 19 -0.62 14.80 4.84
C GLY A 19 -1.96 14.79 5.60
N ASP A 20 -2.37 13.65 6.15
CA ASP A 20 -3.59 13.51 6.95
C ASP A 20 -3.31 13.81 8.44
N HIS A 21 -3.02 15.05 8.78
CA HIS A 21 -2.66 15.45 10.14
C HIS A 21 -3.79 15.23 11.15
N ASP A 22 -3.47 14.53 12.23
CA ASP A 22 -4.36 14.35 13.39
C ASP A 22 -3.53 14.31 14.69
N PRO A 23 -3.44 15.43 15.43
CA PRO A 23 -2.62 15.53 16.64
C PRO A 23 -3.13 14.64 17.79
N THR A 24 -4.31 14.06 17.67
CA THR A 24 -4.85 13.14 18.69
C THR A 24 -4.29 11.72 18.52
N ARG A 25 -3.63 11.43 17.41
CA ARG A 25 -3.01 10.13 17.15
C ARG A 25 -1.56 10.10 17.62
N PRO A 26 -1.06 8.93 18.08
CA PRO A 26 0.32 8.81 18.59
C PRO A 26 1.40 9.18 17.56
N ASN A 27 1.15 8.94 16.27
CA ASN A 27 2.05 9.27 15.17
C ASN A 27 1.73 10.62 14.50
N GLY A 28 0.71 11.34 14.99
CA GLY A 28 0.31 12.65 14.47
C GLY A 28 -0.45 12.63 13.14
N VAL A 29 -0.82 11.45 12.64
CA VAL A 29 -1.54 11.28 11.37
C VAL A 29 -2.69 10.28 11.47
N ARG A 30 -3.68 10.40 10.57
CA ARG A 30 -4.83 9.50 10.48
C ARG A 30 -5.14 9.24 9.01
N GLY A 31 -4.33 8.40 8.38
CA GLY A 31 -4.41 8.08 6.96
C GLY A 31 -5.57 7.15 6.58
N TRP A 32 -5.59 6.74 5.31
CA TRP A 32 -6.62 5.84 4.78
C TRP A 32 -6.65 4.49 5.50
N ALA A 33 -5.48 3.94 5.88
CA ALA A 33 -5.38 2.65 6.55
C ALA A 33 -6.00 2.70 7.96
N ASP A 34 -5.80 3.80 8.68
CA ASP A 34 -6.43 4.03 9.99
C ASP A 34 -7.95 4.12 9.88
N ARG A 35 -8.45 4.81 8.85
CA ARG A 35 -9.90 4.94 8.59
C ARG A 35 -10.53 3.60 8.24
N VAL A 36 -9.84 2.76 7.47
CA VAL A 36 -10.28 1.37 7.19
C VAL A 36 -10.32 0.56 8.48
N ALA A 37 -9.27 0.64 9.31
CA ALA A 37 -9.21 -0.05 10.60
C ALA A 37 -10.35 0.36 11.53
N GLU A 38 -10.69 1.66 11.60
CA GLU A 38 -11.82 2.15 12.39
C GLU A 38 -13.18 1.58 11.93
N VAL A 39 -13.36 1.41 10.61
CA VAL A 39 -14.59 0.80 10.07
C VAL A 39 -14.64 -0.68 10.41
N LEU A 40 -13.54 -1.41 10.22
CA LEU A 40 -13.45 -2.84 10.52
C LEU A 40 -13.64 -3.11 12.02
N GLY A 41 -13.02 -2.29 12.87
CA GLY A 41 -13.12 -2.41 14.34
C GLY A 41 -14.53 -2.23 14.91
N ARG A 42 -15.46 -1.66 14.14
CA ARG A 42 -16.88 -1.60 14.54
C ARG A 42 -17.62 -2.94 14.44
N SER A 43 -17.02 -3.89 13.72
CA SER A 43 -17.66 -5.18 13.41
C SER A 43 -17.29 -6.28 14.40
N THR A 44 -16.33 -6.06 15.28
CA THR A 44 -15.88 -7.03 16.28
C THR A 44 -15.16 -6.35 17.45
N ASP A 45 -15.42 -6.81 18.67
CA ASP A 45 -14.82 -6.26 19.91
C ASP A 45 -13.34 -6.65 20.07
N ASP A 46 -12.91 -7.74 19.41
CA ASP A 46 -11.52 -8.24 19.44
C ASP A 46 -10.80 -7.91 18.12
N PHE A 47 -10.72 -6.63 17.79
CA PHE A 47 -10.05 -6.14 16.60
C PHE A 47 -8.66 -5.56 16.90
N GLY A 48 -7.62 -6.13 16.28
CA GLY A 48 -6.27 -5.61 16.31
C GLY A 48 -5.86 -4.93 14.98
N TYR A 49 -5.19 -3.80 15.07
CA TYR A 49 -4.67 -3.07 13.91
C TYR A 49 -3.22 -2.64 14.13
N ALA A 50 -2.41 -2.76 13.09
CA ALA A 50 -1.08 -2.17 13.03
C ALA A 50 -0.80 -1.56 11.65
N ASN A 51 -0.29 -0.32 11.66
CA ASN A 51 0.27 0.33 10.47
C ASN A 51 1.81 0.27 10.57
N LEU A 52 2.44 -0.54 9.74
CA LEU A 52 3.89 -0.71 9.69
C LEU A 52 4.54 0.15 8.61
N ALA A 53 3.76 0.94 7.89
CA ALA A 53 4.24 1.79 6.83
C ALA A 53 5.13 2.91 7.36
N ILE A 54 6.20 3.21 6.63
CA ILE A 54 7.17 4.26 6.97
C ILE A 54 7.47 5.06 5.71
N ARG A 55 7.34 6.38 5.80
CA ARG A 55 7.63 7.32 4.70
C ARG A 55 9.01 7.10 4.09
N GLY A 56 9.08 7.26 2.77
CA GLY A 56 10.32 7.15 2.02
C GLY A 56 10.83 5.72 1.81
N ARG A 57 10.17 4.69 2.36
CA ARG A 57 10.58 3.29 2.16
C ARG A 57 10.38 2.86 0.72
N LYS A 58 11.36 2.11 0.21
CA LYS A 58 11.34 1.43 -1.08
C LYS A 58 11.01 -0.03 -0.89
N MET A 59 10.74 -0.73 -1.97
CA MET A 59 10.32 -2.14 -1.94
C MET A 59 11.26 -3.02 -1.12
N ASP A 60 12.57 -2.91 -1.30
CA ASP A 60 13.55 -3.71 -0.54
C ASP A 60 13.46 -3.48 0.97
N ALA A 61 13.27 -2.23 1.40
CA ALA A 61 13.12 -1.90 2.80
C ALA A 61 11.78 -2.40 3.37
N ILE A 62 10.69 -2.29 2.61
CA ILE A 62 9.37 -2.82 2.99
C ILE A 62 9.46 -4.34 3.18
N LEU A 63 10.07 -5.05 2.24
CA LEU A 63 10.27 -6.49 2.34
C LEU A 63 11.10 -6.88 3.57
N ALA A 64 12.19 -6.16 3.84
CA ALA A 64 13.11 -6.46 4.93
C ALA A 64 12.57 -6.09 6.32
N GLU A 65 11.91 -4.94 6.44
CA GLU A 65 11.56 -4.32 7.71
C GLU A 65 10.10 -4.53 8.13
N GLN A 66 9.17 -4.74 7.18
CA GLN A 66 7.74 -4.76 7.48
C GLN A 66 7.12 -6.16 7.35
N VAL A 67 7.54 -6.98 6.39
CA VAL A 67 6.92 -8.30 6.14
C VAL A 67 7.11 -9.25 7.33
N GLY A 68 8.31 -9.33 7.89
CA GLY A 68 8.59 -10.17 9.06
C GLY A 68 7.74 -9.82 10.27
N PRO A 69 7.73 -8.55 10.73
CA PRO A 69 6.82 -8.09 11.78
C PRO A 69 5.33 -8.34 11.49
N ALA A 70 4.88 -8.10 10.25
CA ALA A 70 3.49 -8.39 9.87
C ALA A 70 3.14 -9.86 10.06
N LEU A 71 3.97 -10.78 9.59
CA LEU A 71 3.78 -12.22 9.76
C LEU A 71 3.73 -12.63 11.25
N ALA A 72 4.57 -12.04 12.09
CA ALA A 72 4.58 -12.30 13.53
C ALA A 72 3.26 -11.90 14.21
N MET A 73 2.55 -10.90 13.68
CA MET A 73 1.23 -10.47 14.18
C MET A 73 0.09 -11.42 13.77
N ARG A 74 0.33 -12.37 12.88
CA ARG A 74 -0.65 -13.35 12.37
C ARG A 74 -1.93 -12.66 11.88
N PRO A 75 -1.84 -11.73 10.89
CA PRO A 75 -3.00 -11.02 10.36
C PRO A 75 -3.93 -11.96 9.60
N ASP A 76 -5.21 -11.61 9.53
CA ASP A 76 -6.20 -12.18 8.61
C ASP A 76 -6.52 -11.24 7.44
N LEU A 77 -6.13 -9.96 7.57
CA LEU A 77 -6.15 -8.97 6.49
C LEU A 77 -4.81 -8.23 6.42
N VAL A 78 -4.24 -8.14 5.22
CA VAL A 78 -3.04 -7.34 4.94
C VAL A 78 -3.29 -6.44 3.75
N THR A 79 -2.89 -5.19 3.85
CA THR A 79 -2.84 -4.29 2.69
C THR A 79 -1.40 -3.94 2.38
N VAL A 80 -1.03 -3.92 1.10
CA VAL A 80 0.31 -3.55 0.64
C VAL A 80 0.21 -2.49 -0.45
N TYR A 81 0.67 -1.28 -0.15
CA TYR A 81 0.86 -0.22 -1.12
C TYR A 81 2.32 0.21 -1.14
N ALA A 82 3.04 -0.12 -2.20
CA ALA A 82 4.50 0.03 -2.27
C ALA A 82 4.99 0.28 -3.70
N GLY A 83 6.27 0.62 -3.86
CA GLY A 83 6.92 0.80 -5.17
C GLY A 83 6.93 2.23 -5.70
N GLY A 84 6.11 3.14 -5.18
CA GLY A 84 6.08 4.54 -5.61
C GLY A 84 7.45 5.23 -5.50
N ASN A 85 8.13 5.08 -4.38
CA ASN A 85 9.45 5.66 -4.14
C ASN A 85 10.57 5.04 -5.00
N ASP A 86 10.37 3.83 -5.50
CA ASP A 86 11.34 3.17 -6.39
C ASP A 86 11.36 3.86 -7.75
N PHE A 87 10.20 4.30 -8.27
CA PHE A 87 10.08 4.92 -9.60
C PHE A 87 10.70 6.32 -9.69
N LEU A 88 10.98 6.97 -8.58
CA LEU A 88 11.71 8.24 -8.56
C LEU A 88 13.19 8.06 -8.95
N ARG A 89 13.70 6.83 -9.02
CA ARG A 89 15.07 6.54 -9.46
C ARG A 89 15.15 6.46 -10.99
N PRO A 90 16.08 7.18 -11.66
CA PRO A 90 16.12 7.28 -13.12
C PRO A 90 16.28 5.94 -13.87
N ARG A 91 16.97 4.98 -13.27
CA ARG A 91 17.35 3.70 -13.90
C ARG A 91 16.82 2.48 -13.19
N ILE A 92 15.66 2.59 -12.53
CA ILE A 92 15.07 1.44 -11.86
C ILE A 92 14.48 0.45 -12.89
N SER A 93 14.71 -0.84 -12.68
CA SER A 93 13.99 -1.90 -13.38
C SER A 93 12.65 -2.12 -12.70
N VAL A 94 11.56 -1.95 -13.45
CA VAL A 94 10.20 -2.25 -12.95
C VAL A 94 10.08 -3.72 -12.59
N ASP A 95 10.63 -4.61 -13.46
CA ASP A 95 10.61 -6.05 -13.23
C ASP A 95 11.30 -6.44 -11.91
N ALA A 96 12.46 -5.81 -11.62
CA ALA A 96 13.18 -6.09 -10.36
C ALA A 96 12.37 -5.63 -9.13
N VAL A 97 11.68 -4.49 -9.20
CA VAL A 97 10.81 -4.01 -8.11
C VAL A 97 9.64 -4.98 -7.93
N VAL A 98 9.01 -5.42 -9.02
CA VAL A 98 7.85 -6.32 -8.97
C VAL A 98 8.27 -7.73 -8.51
N ALA A 99 9.44 -8.22 -8.89
CA ALA A 99 9.95 -9.49 -8.37
C ALA A 99 10.05 -9.46 -6.83
N ARG A 100 10.59 -8.36 -6.26
CA ARG A 100 10.64 -8.17 -4.80
C ARG A 100 9.25 -8.02 -4.17
N TYR A 101 8.33 -7.39 -4.89
CA TYR A 101 6.93 -7.30 -4.47
C TYR A 101 6.28 -8.68 -4.41
N GLY A 102 6.51 -9.52 -5.44
CA GLY A 102 6.02 -10.90 -5.50
C GLY A 102 6.52 -11.74 -4.31
N GLU A 103 7.81 -11.65 -3.95
CA GLU A 103 8.35 -12.33 -2.76
C GLU A 103 7.62 -11.93 -1.47
N ALA A 104 7.28 -10.65 -1.30
CA ALA A 104 6.53 -10.19 -0.14
C ALA A 104 5.10 -10.75 -0.15
N VAL A 105 4.42 -10.70 -1.30
CA VAL A 105 3.04 -11.18 -1.46
C VAL A 105 2.95 -12.69 -1.23
N GLU A 106 3.84 -13.48 -1.82
CA GLU A 106 3.92 -14.92 -1.60
C GLU A 106 3.99 -15.27 -0.11
N ARG A 107 4.88 -14.62 0.63
CA ARG A 107 5.04 -14.83 2.08
C ARG A 107 3.79 -14.47 2.87
N LEU A 108 3.09 -13.41 2.49
CA LEU A 108 1.88 -12.95 3.16
C LEU A 108 0.69 -13.87 2.86
N THR A 109 0.47 -14.24 1.60
CA THR A 109 -0.65 -15.11 1.20
C THR A 109 -0.49 -16.54 1.70
N ALA A 110 0.74 -17.04 1.85
CA ALA A 110 1.04 -18.37 2.41
C ALA A 110 0.49 -18.56 3.84
N THR A 111 0.16 -17.48 4.56
CA THR A 111 -0.44 -17.55 5.90
C THR A 111 -1.95 -17.80 5.87
N GLY A 112 -2.59 -17.73 4.72
CA GLY A 112 -4.05 -17.74 4.55
C GLY A 112 -4.73 -16.38 4.79
N ALA A 113 -3.95 -15.31 5.00
CA ALA A 113 -4.50 -13.97 5.12
C ALA A 113 -5.08 -13.48 3.79
N THR A 114 -6.14 -12.68 3.85
CA THR A 114 -6.61 -11.89 2.71
C THR A 114 -5.60 -10.77 2.46
N VAL A 115 -4.98 -10.75 1.27
CA VAL A 115 -3.98 -9.75 0.89
C VAL A 115 -4.55 -8.84 -0.19
N LEU A 116 -4.57 -7.52 0.08
CA LEU A 116 -5.01 -6.49 -0.86
C LEU A 116 -3.78 -5.74 -1.38
N LEU A 117 -3.62 -5.72 -2.71
CA LEU A 117 -2.55 -5.02 -3.41
C LEU A 117 -3.13 -3.80 -4.13
N PHE A 118 -2.41 -2.69 -4.08
CA PHE A 118 -2.86 -1.45 -4.70
C PHE A 118 -2.08 -1.16 -5.98
N THR A 119 -2.79 -0.74 -7.03
CA THR A 119 -2.13 -0.14 -8.19
C THR A 119 -1.71 1.29 -7.88
N GLY A 120 -0.63 1.76 -8.52
CA GLY A 120 -0.26 3.18 -8.48
C GLY A 120 -1.27 4.05 -9.22
N PHE A 121 -1.36 5.34 -8.86
CA PHE A 121 -2.28 6.27 -9.50
C PHE A 121 -1.82 6.66 -10.91
N ASP A 122 -2.75 7.12 -11.73
CA ASP A 122 -2.43 7.73 -13.03
C ASP A 122 -1.81 9.12 -12.82
N LEU A 123 -0.50 9.21 -12.89
CA LEU A 123 0.28 10.45 -12.75
C LEU A 123 0.14 11.42 -13.93
N GLY A 124 -0.71 11.13 -14.91
CA GLY A 124 -0.88 11.96 -16.10
C GLY A 124 -1.38 13.39 -15.81
N PHE A 125 -2.02 13.62 -14.67
CA PHE A 125 -2.49 14.93 -14.24
C PHE A 125 -1.39 15.80 -13.61
N ALA A 126 -0.31 15.19 -13.10
CA ALA A 126 0.76 15.88 -12.38
C ALA A 126 1.90 16.27 -13.35
N PRO A 127 2.11 17.56 -13.69
CA PRO A 127 3.08 17.98 -14.71
C PRO A 127 4.49 17.49 -14.44
N VAL A 128 4.91 17.47 -13.17
CA VAL A 128 6.26 17.04 -12.76
C VAL A 128 6.43 15.52 -12.90
N PHE A 129 5.41 14.73 -12.61
CA PHE A 129 5.48 13.27 -12.56
C PHE A 129 4.90 12.56 -13.79
N ARG A 130 4.29 13.30 -14.74
CA ARG A 130 3.65 12.70 -15.93
C ARG A 130 4.59 11.83 -16.77
N HIS A 131 5.90 12.09 -16.74
CA HIS A 131 6.90 11.30 -17.43
C HIS A 131 7.04 9.87 -16.86
N LEU A 132 6.62 9.65 -15.61
CA LEU A 132 6.61 8.33 -14.97
C LEU A 132 5.38 7.51 -15.32
N ARG A 133 4.36 8.12 -15.95
CA ARG A 133 3.06 7.49 -16.21
C ARG A 133 3.16 6.13 -16.91
N GLY A 134 3.99 6.03 -17.95
CA GLY A 134 4.19 4.76 -18.67
C GLY A 134 4.80 3.69 -17.78
N ARG A 135 5.79 4.05 -16.95
CA ARG A 135 6.45 3.16 -16.02
C ARG A 135 5.46 2.64 -14.94
N VAL A 136 4.61 3.53 -14.41
CA VAL A 136 3.57 3.16 -13.45
C VAL A 136 2.51 2.27 -14.09
N ALA A 137 2.14 2.52 -15.35
CA ALA A 137 1.21 1.64 -16.07
C ALA A 137 1.77 0.21 -16.22
N THR A 138 3.04 0.07 -16.61
CA THR A 138 3.71 -1.24 -16.69
C THR A 138 3.76 -1.92 -15.32
N TYR A 139 4.15 -1.17 -14.28
CA TYR A 139 4.13 -1.68 -12.91
C TYR A 139 2.75 -2.20 -12.49
N ASN A 140 1.69 -1.47 -12.80
CA ASN A 140 0.33 -1.86 -12.44
C ASN A 140 -0.09 -3.19 -13.09
N GLU A 141 0.28 -3.43 -14.34
CA GLU A 141 -0.01 -4.71 -15.01
C GLU A 141 0.76 -5.87 -14.36
N LEU A 142 2.03 -5.67 -14.04
CA LEU A 142 2.83 -6.68 -13.36
C LEU A 142 2.34 -6.94 -11.92
N VAL A 143 1.85 -5.92 -11.20
CA VAL A 143 1.22 -6.12 -9.88
C VAL A 143 -0.08 -6.92 -9.97
N ARG A 144 -0.86 -6.75 -11.06
CA ARG A 144 -2.05 -7.59 -11.32
C ARG A 144 -1.65 -9.04 -11.54
N GLU A 145 -0.58 -9.28 -12.31
CA GLU A 145 -0.04 -10.62 -12.52
C GLU A 145 0.41 -11.26 -11.19
N VAL A 146 1.10 -10.51 -10.34
CA VAL A 146 1.46 -10.97 -8.98
C VAL A 146 0.21 -11.33 -8.16
N ALA A 147 -0.84 -10.51 -8.24
CA ALA A 147 -2.09 -10.79 -7.54
C ALA A 147 -2.74 -12.08 -8.03
N ASP A 148 -2.80 -12.27 -9.34
CA ASP A 148 -3.39 -13.48 -9.96
C ASP A 148 -2.59 -14.74 -9.58
N VAL A 149 -1.26 -14.70 -9.62
CA VAL A 149 -0.38 -15.82 -9.29
C VAL A 149 -0.50 -16.24 -7.83
N HIS A 150 -0.61 -15.27 -6.90
CA HIS A 150 -0.60 -15.55 -5.46
C HIS A 150 -2.00 -15.50 -4.81
N GLY A 151 -3.08 -15.29 -5.58
CA GLY A 151 -4.43 -15.23 -5.06
C GLY A 151 -4.72 -13.98 -4.21
N ALA A 152 -4.02 -12.88 -4.45
CA ALA A 152 -4.28 -11.60 -3.81
C ALA A 152 -5.36 -10.80 -4.57
N THR A 153 -5.93 -9.79 -3.93
CA THR A 153 -6.98 -8.95 -4.52
C THR A 153 -6.46 -7.58 -4.86
N ILE A 154 -6.79 -7.06 -6.04
CA ILE A 154 -6.39 -5.71 -6.49
C ILE A 154 -7.39 -4.65 -6.02
N VAL A 155 -6.85 -3.59 -5.41
CA VAL A 155 -7.52 -2.29 -5.21
C VAL A 155 -7.02 -1.33 -6.29
N ASP A 156 -7.89 -1.00 -7.24
CA ASP A 156 -7.48 -0.31 -8.47
C ASP A 156 -7.49 1.22 -8.33
N PHE A 157 -6.38 1.80 -7.87
CA PHE A 157 -6.19 3.24 -7.77
C PHE A 157 -5.97 3.92 -9.14
N TRP A 158 -5.49 3.19 -10.14
CA TRP A 158 -5.32 3.76 -11.49
C TRP A 158 -6.61 4.31 -12.08
N ARG A 159 -7.74 3.69 -11.74
CA ARG A 159 -9.06 4.08 -12.24
C ARG A 159 -9.77 5.14 -11.41
N LEU A 160 -9.29 5.44 -10.21
CA LEU A 160 -9.85 6.48 -9.35
C LEU A 160 -9.53 7.85 -9.95
N ARG A 161 -10.56 8.52 -10.49
CA ARG A 161 -10.39 9.82 -11.16
C ARG A 161 -10.33 10.98 -10.19
N GLU A 162 -10.80 10.78 -8.99
CA GLU A 162 -10.81 11.74 -7.89
C GLU A 162 -9.39 12.25 -7.56
N TYR A 163 -8.39 11.39 -7.67
CA TYR A 163 -6.98 11.78 -7.49
C TYR A 163 -6.44 12.78 -8.53
N ARG A 164 -7.21 13.07 -9.58
CA ARG A 164 -6.82 14.08 -10.57
C ARG A 164 -7.17 15.49 -10.14
N ASP A 165 -7.98 15.66 -9.09
CA ASP A 165 -8.33 16.96 -8.53
C ASP A 165 -7.21 17.41 -7.57
N PRO A 166 -6.43 18.46 -7.91
CA PRO A 166 -5.32 18.92 -7.06
C PRO A 166 -5.80 19.42 -5.69
N ARG A 167 -7.09 19.73 -5.52
CA ARG A 167 -7.66 20.14 -4.23
C ARG A 167 -7.76 19.02 -3.21
N LEU A 168 -7.62 17.76 -3.65
CA LEU A 168 -7.62 16.57 -2.80
C LEU A 168 -6.22 16.14 -2.34
N TRP A 169 -5.19 16.88 -2.74
CA TRP A 169 -3.81 16.62 -2.34
C TRP A 169 -3.36 17.66 -1.33
N ASP A 170 -2.73 17.20 -0.26
CA ASP A 170 -1.99 18.09 0.63
C ASP A 170 -0.72 18.57 -0.10
N VAL A 171 -0.29 19.80 0.19
CA VAL A 171 0.93 20.38 -0.40
C VAL A 171 2.21 19.65 0.05
N ASP A 172 2.14 18.92 1.14
CA ASP A 172 3.25 18.17 1.74
C ASP A 172 3.21 16.65 1.45
N ALA A 173 2.25 16.21 0.61
CA ALA A 173 2.06 14.79 0.28
C ALA A 173 2.72 14.39 -1.04
#